data_d7f3b7639e4d6b1bb9550cec5e353c76
#
_entry.id   d7f3b7639e4d6b1bb9550cec5e353c76
#
_cell.length_a   1.000
_cell.length_b   1.000
_cell.length_c   1.000
_cell.angle_alpha   90.00
_cell.angle_beta   90.00
_cell.angle_gamma   90.00
#
_symmetry.space_group_name_H-M   'P 1'
#
loop_
_entity.id
_entity.type
_entity.pdbx_description
1 polymer ?
#
loop_
_entity_poly.entity_id
_entity_poly.type
_entity_poly.pdbx_seq_one_letter_code
_entity_poly.pdbx_strand_id
1 'polypeptide(L)'
;MTIDTNQQDRTHSTYAHIVFIIILSALMAFTSLSTDIYLPAMPMMAKELNGNAELTVTGFLIGFAIAQLIWGPISDSIGRRKPLFIGMLVFVIGSVGCALAQSMEQIIFWRVFQAFGACTGPMLSRAMIRDLYSRTQAAQMLSTLVMVMAVAPIIGPLLGGQIIHFSTWHTIFWLLAGIGLLMFLSIFKLPETLSKENAASSSLFSALRNYATLMKNREFMRYTLCVTFYYVAAYGFIIGSPFVYINYFGVNYQYYGYLFGLNVVGVMVVSYFNRFLLSCYSMDLLLKLSTSAAFLAIMALALAVYSGAASLMFVIVTVFVFFSLNGIIAATATAAALDEVKTAGSASALIGSLQYGSGIISSLLLTIFRDGTPWPMAWIMALFTFACMATVLFKSQHHS
;
A
#
# COMPACT_ATOMS: atom_id res chain seq x y z
N MET A 1 51.35 -0.03 -20.99
CA MET A 1 50.09 -0.76 -21.24
C MET A 1 49.43 -1.13 -19.87
N THR A 2 49.01 -0.09 -19.13
CA THR A 2 48.50 -0.18 -17.72
C THR A 2 47.32 0.78 -17.49
N ILE A 3 46.34 0.76 -18.42
CA ILE A 3 45.19 1.70 -18.37
C ILE A 3 43.84 0.98 -18.17
N ASP A 4 43.77 -0.37 -18.15
CA ASP A 4 42.47 -1.07 -18.29
C ASP A 4 41.84 -1.61 -16.98
N THR A 5 42.58 -1.74 -15.89
CA THR A 5 42.06 -2.29 -14.63
C THR A 5 41.12 -1.31 -13.90
N ASN A 6 41.43 -0.02 -13.93
CA ASN A 6 40.63 1.01 -13.24
C ASN A 6 39.26 1.31 -13.93
N GLN A 7 39.15 1.08 -15.24
CA GLN A 7 37.86 1.22 -15.95
C GLN A 7 36.95 -0.01 -15.78
N GLN A 8 37.54 -1.21 -15.75
CA GLN A 8 36.76 -2.43 -15.47
C GLN A 8 36.20 -2.47 -14.04
N ASP A 9 36.99 -2.03 -13.04
CA ASP A 9 36.51 -1.95 -11.65
C ASP A 9 35.41 -0.91 -11.47
N ARG A 10 35.47 0.23 -12.14
CA ARG A 10 34.41 1.25 -12.12
C ARG A 10 33.14 0.79 -12.82
N THR A 11 33.25 0.11 -13.95
CA THR A 11 32.09 -0.45 -14.67
C THR A 11 31.44 -1.58 -13.89
N HIS A 12 32.20 -2.47 -13.26
CA HIS A 12 31.67 -3.53 -12.38
C HIS A 12 30.98 -2.95 -11.13
N SER A 13 31.56 -1.94 -10.51
CA SER A 13 30.96 -1.23 -9.37
C SER A 13 29.64 -0.54 -9.76
N THR A 14 29.62 0.15 -10.90
CA THR A 14 28.41 0.84 -11.41
C THR A 14 27.32 -0.16 -11.79
N TYR A 15 27.67 -1.26 -12.45
CA TYR A 15 26.71 -2.32 -12.82
C TYR A 15 26.10 -2.98 -11.60
N ALA A 16 26.89 -3.32 -10.58
CA ALA A 16 26.39 -3.90 -9.33
C ALA A 16 25.44 -2.94 -8.61
N HIS A 17 25.71 -1.65 -8.64
CA HIS A 17 24.86 -0.61 -8.06
C HIS A 17 23.52 -0.49 -8.79
N ILE A 18 23.51 -0.49 -10.12
CA ILE A 18 22.29 -0.44 -10.93
C ILE A 18 21.42 -1.68 -10.69
N VAL A 19 22.03 -2.87 -10.70
CA VAL A 19 21.31 -4.14 -10.43
C VAL A 19 20.68 -4.15 -9.03
N PHE A 20 21.41 -3.65 -8.03
CA PHE A 20 20.90 -3.50 -6.66
C PHE A 20 19.63 -2.63 -6.62
N ILE A 21 19.67 -1.44 -7.24
CA ILE A 21 18.52 -0.52 -7.28
C ILE A 21 17.33 -1.15 -8.03
N ILE A 22 17.57 -1.80 -9.16
CA ILE A 22 16.52 -2.47 -9.95
C ILE A 22 15.83 -3.54 -9.11
N ILE A 23 16.57 -4.39 -8.40
CA ILE A 23 16.00 -5.44 -7.57
C ILE A 23 15.18 -4.84 -6.42
N LEU A 24 15.69 -3.83 -5.72
CA LEU A 24 14.96 -3.18 -4.63
C LEU A 24 13.69 -2.47 -5.12
N SER A 25 13.76 -1.81 -6.30
CA SER A 25 12.60 -1.19 -6.93
C SER A 25 11.53 -2.21 -7.29
N ALA A 26 11.94 -3.34 -7.88
CA ALA A 26 11.04 -4.43 -8.21
C ALA A 26 10.39 -5.04 -6.96
N LEU A 27 11.15 -5.28 -5.87
CA LEU A 27 10.64 -5.76 -4.60
C LEU A 27 9.63 -4.80 -3.96
N MET A 28 9.82 -3.49 -4.10
CA MET A 28 8.86 -2.50 -3.62
C MET A 28 7.58 -2.45 -4.45
N ALA A 29 7.69 -2.45 -5.78
CA ALA A 29 6.55 -2.39 -6.68
C ALA A 29 5.70 -3.67 -6.64
N PHE A 30 6.33 -4.81 -6.39
CA PHE A 30 5.73 -6.12 -6.39
C PHE A 30 4.59 -6.28 -5.38
N THR A 31 4.69 -5.65 -4.22
CA THR A 31 3.62 -5.69 -3.20
C THR A 31 2.34 -5.04 -3.71
N SER A 32 2.44 -3.83 -4.28
CA SER A 32 1.28 -3.14 -4.87
C SER A 32 0.72 -3.93 -6.06
N LEU A 33 1.59 -4.49 -6.91
CA LEU A 33 1.15 -5.36 -8.00
C LEU A 33 0.34 -6.55 -7.47
N SER A 34 0.78 -7.21 -6.39
CA SER A 34 0.11 -8.39 -5.83
C SER A 34 -1.24 -8.09 -5.19
N THR A 35 -1.46 -6.84 -4.74
CA THR A 35 -2.75 -6.40 -4.20
C THR A 35 -3.74 -6.00 -5.29
N ASP A 36 -3.25 -5.41 -6.38
CA ASP A 36 -4.12 -4.69 -7.31
C ASP A 36 -4.43 -5.50 -8.58
N ILE A 37 -3.56 -6.46 -8.96
CA ILE A 37 -3.70 -7.22 -10.21
C ILE A 37 -4.97 -8.06 -10.29
N TYR A 38 -5.47 -8.58 -9.16
CA TYR A 38 -6.65 -9.46 -9.15
C TYR A 38 -7.97 -8.72 -8.89
N LEU A 39 -7.93 -7.41 -8.60
CA LEU A 39 -9.14 -6.62 -8.34
C LEU A 39 -10.22 -6.79 -9.42
N PRO A 40 -9.91 -6.69 -10.73
CA PRO A 40 -10.93 -6.91 -11.76
C PRO A 40 -11.47 -8.35 -11.81
N ALA A 41 -10.77 -9.32 -11.19
CA ALA A 41 -11.21 -10.72 -11.08
C ALA A 41 -12.21 -10.96 -9.95
N MET A 42 -12.27 -10.07 -8.95
CA MET A 42 -13.07 -10.28 -7.74
C MET A 42 -14.54 -10.60 -8.01
N PRO A 43 -15.25 -9.94 -8.94
CA PRO A 43 -16.63 -10.29 -9.26
C PRO A 43 -16.78 -11.70 -9.84
N MET A 44 -15.84 -12.16 -10.67
CA MET A 44 -15.81 -13.51 -11.23
C MET A 44 -15.56 -14.54 -10.13
N MET A 45 -14.58 -14.30 -9.26
CA MET A 45 -14.26 -15.16 -8.11
C MET A 45 -15.46 -15.30 -7.17
N ALA A 46 -16.14 -14.19 -6.85
CA ALA A 46 -17.32 -14.19 -6.00
C ALA A 46 -18.45 -15.07 -6.56
N LYS A 47 -18.66 -15.03 -7.88
CA LYS A 47 -19.66 -15.84 -8.58
C LYS A 47 -19.28 -17.32 -8.65
N GLU A 48 -18.02 -17.62 -8.97
CA GLU A 48 -17.54 -19.00 -9.17
C GLU A 48 -17.42 -19.76 -7.85
N LEU A 49 -16.94 -19.11 -6.81
CA LEU A 49 -16.71 -19.71 -5.49
C LEU A 49 -17.87 -19.48 -4.50
N ASN A 50 -18.98 -18.87 -4.95
CA ASN A 50 -20.16 -18.55 -4.13
C ASN A 50 -19.81 -17.91 -2.77
N GLY A 51 -18.89 -16.93 -2.77
CA GLY A 51 -18.38 -16.31 -1.55
C GLY A 51 -18.12 -14.81 -1.69
N ASN A 52 -17.74 -14.18 -0.57
CA ASN A 52 -17.44 -12.76 -0.52
C ASN A 52 -15.97 -12.52 -0.87
N ALA A 53 -15.70 -12.13 -2.13
CA ALA A 53 -14.33 -11.90 -2.60
C ALA A 53 -13.65 -10.73 -1.88
N GLU A 54 -14.40 -9.81 -1.28
CA GLU A 54 -13.89 -8.73 -0.44
C GLU A 54 -13.03 -9.26 0.71
N LEU A 55 -13.38 -10.42 1.29
CA LEU A 55 -12.65 -11.06 2.37
C LEU A 55 -11.26 -11.56 1.94
N THR A 56 -11.01 -11.76 0.65
CA THR A 56 -9.68 -12.10 0.14
C THR A 56 -8.68 -10.95 0.33
N VAL A 57 -9.18 -9.71 0.21
CA VAL A 57 -8.39 -8.50 0.56
C VAL A 57 -8.19 -8.44 2.07
N THR A 58 -9.22 -8.73 2.87
CA THR A 58 -9.11 -8.80 4.34
C THR A 58 -7.98 -9.73 4.76
N GLY A 59 -7.94 -10.96 4.22
CA GLY A 59 -6.88 -11.93 4.50
C GLY A 59 -5.50 -11.38 4.20
N PHE A 60 -5.33 -10.74 3.04
CA PHE A 60 -4.07 -10.11 2.66
C PHE A 60 -3.69 -8.99 3.63
N LEU A 61 -4.61 -8.09 3.96
CA LEU A 61 -4.33 -6.94 4.83
C LEU A 61 -4.02 -7.36 6.27
N ILE A 62 -4.66 -8.41 6.80
CA ILE A 62 -4.32 -9.00 8.11
C ILE A 62 -2.88 -9.51 8.09
N GLY A 63 -2.54 -10.35 7.10
CA GLY A 63 -1.19 -10.88 6.97
C GLY A 63 -0.14 -9.78 6.85
N PHE A 64 -0.42 -8.75 6.06
CA PHE A 64 0.48 -7.62 5.82
C PHE A 64 0.68 -6.77 7.08
N ALA A 65 -0.41 -6.40 7.78
CA ALA A 65 -0.36 -5.58 9.00
C ALA A 65 0.43 -6.27 10.12
N ILE A 66 0.22 -7.57 10.31
CA ILE A 66 0.97 -8.37 11.29
C ILE A 66 2.43 -8.47 10.88
N ALA A 67 2.71 -8.79 9.62
CA ALA A 67 4.06 -8.92 9.10
C ALA A 67 4.87 -7.64 9.25
N GLN A 68 4.25 -6.48 9.07
CA GLN A 68 4.89 -5.18 9.20
C GLN A 68 5.45 -4.93 10.60
N LEU A 69 4.77 -5.41 11.64
CA LEU A 69 5.21 -5.28 13.03
C LEU A 69 6.29 -6.30 13.42
N ILE A 70 6.33 -7.45 12.75
CA ILE A 70 7.19 -8.58 13.10
C ILE A 70 8.52 -8.54 12.34
N TRP A 71 8.50 -8.32 11.02
CA TRP A 71 9.70 -8.40 10.20
C TRP A 71 10.75 -7.32 10.50
N GLY A 72 10.33 -6.13 11.01
CA GLY A 72 11.25 -5.08 11.40
C GLY A 72 12.27 -5.57 12.43
N PRO A 73 11.84 -5.89 13.65
CA PRO A 73 12.73 -6.36 14.73
C PRO A 73 13.50 -7.63 14.35
N ILE A 74 12.89 -8.56 13.60
CA ILE A 74 13.58 -9.77 13.14
C ILE A 74 14.74 -9.40 12.22
N SER A 75 14.52 -8.52 11.23
CA SER A 75 15.54 -8.12 10.30
C SER A 75 16.68 -7.32 10.93
N ASP A 76 16.40 -6.58 12.01
CA ASP A 76 17.40 -5.84 12.78
C ASP A 76 18.32 -6.78 13.58
N SER A 77 17.89 -8.02 13.85
CA SER A 77 18.65 -9.00 14.62
C SER A 77 19.40 -10.02 13.75
N ILE A 78 18.80 -10.52 12.66
CA ILE A 78 19.36 -11.61 11.85
C ILE A 78 19.92 -11.17 10.49
N GLY A 79 19.84 -9.88 10.18
CA GLY A 79 20.23 -9.29 8.90
C GLY A 79 19.05 -9.08 7.96
N ARG A 80 19.27 -8.38 6.84
CA ARG A 80 18.23 -7.99 5.88
C ARG A 80 17.90 -9.10 4.87
N ARG A 81 18.92 -9.81 4.44
CA ARG A 81 18.81 -10.76 3.34
C ARG A 81 18.03 -12.02 3.71
N LYS A 82 18.24 -12.58 4.91
CA LYS A 82 17.55 -13.81 5.36
C LYS A 82 16.03 -13.64 5.42
N PRO A 83 15.48 -12.57 6.04
CA PRO A 83 14.04 -12.32 6.03
C PRO A 83 13.46 -12.12 4.62
N LEU A 84 14.22 -11.52 3.68
CA LEU A 84 13.80 -11.42 2.29
C LEU A 84 13.63 -12.79 1.63
N PHE A 85 14.58 -13.71 1.83
CA PHE A 85 14.47 -15.08 1.31
C PHE A 85 13.25 -15.80 1.87
N ILE A 86 13.07 -15.76 3.20
CA ILE A 86 11.93 -16.40 3.86
C ILE A 86 10.62 -15.77 3.36
N GLY A 87 10.54 -14.44 3.32
CA GLY A 87 9.36 -13.74 2.87
C GLY A 87 8.98 -14.06 1.43
N MET A 88 9.93 -14.04 0.50
CA MET A 88 9.63 -14.36 -0.91
C MET A 88 9.26 -15.85 -1.09
N LEU A 89 9.85 -16.77 -0.33
CA LEU A 89 9.43 -18.17 -0.34
C LEU A 89 7.99 -18.34 0.15
N VAL A 90 7.63 -17.69 1.27
CA VAL A 90 6.27 -17.70 1.82
C VAL A 90 5.28 -17.07 0.84
N PHE A 91 5.69 -15.99 0.15
CA PHE A 91 4.89 -15.36 -0.91
C PHE A 91 4.61 -16.32 -2.07
N VAL A 92 5.63 -17.03 -2.56
CA VAL A 92 5.47 -18.01 -3.67
C VAL A 92 4.52 -19.13 -3.24
N ILE A 93 4.72 -19.70 -2.05
CA ILE A 93 3.84 -20.76 -1.50
C ILE A 93 2.40 -20.25 -1.39
N GLY A 94 2.19 -19.05 -0.83
CA GLY A 94 0.87 -18.42 -0.74
C GLY A 94 0.22 -18.18 -2.10
N SER A 95 1.00 -17.76 -3.09
CA SER A 95 0.51 -17.53 -4.47
C SER A 95 0.10 -18.84 -5.15
N VAL A 96 0.90 -19.89 -5.02
CA VAL A 96 0.56 -21.24 -5.51
C VAL A 96 -0.70 -21.76 -4.80
N GLY A 97 -0.79 -21.58 -3.48
CA GLY A 97 -1.98 -21.94 -2.71
C GLY A 97 -3.23 -21.21 -3.20
N CYS A 98 -3.16 -19.91 -3.49
CA CYS A 98 -4.27 -19.16 -4.09
C CYS A 98 -4.62 -19.69 -5.49
N ALA A 99 -3.62 -20.02 -6.32
CA ALA A 99 -3.83 -20.53 -7.67
C ALA A 99 -4.50 -21.92 -7.71
N LEU A 100 -4.34 -22.73 -6.67
CA LEU A 100 -4.91 -24.06 -6.52
C LEU A 100 -6.20 -24.09 -5.69
N ALA A 101 -6.62 -22.96 -5.14
CA ALA A 101 -7.76 -22.88 -4.24
C ALA A 101 -9.08 -23.19 -4.97
N GLN A 102 -9.95 -23.93 -4.28
CA GLN A 102 -11.26 -24.36 -4.77
C GLN A 102 -12.41 -23.77 -3.94
N SER A 103 -12.12 -23.01 -2.90
CA SER A 103 -13.10 -22.30 -2.11
C SER A 103 -12.59 -20.91 -1.70
N MET A 104 -13.53 -20.03 -1.34
CA MET A 104 -13.22 -18.68 -0.90
C MET A 104 -12.35 -18.67 0.37
N GLU A 105 -12.64 -19.58 1.31
CA GLU A 105 -11.90 -19.72 2.57
C GLU A 105 -10.42 -20.12 2.32
N GLN A 106 -10.20 -21.00 1.35
CA GLN A 106 -8.83 -21.39 0.97
C GLN A 106 -8.06 -20.19 0.41
N ILE A 107 -8.69 -19.36 -0.44
CA ILE A 107 -8.04 -18.16 -0.95
C ILE A 107 -7.73 -17.20 0.19
N ILE A 108 -8.70 -16.92 1.08
CA ILE A 108 -8.50 -16.03 2.23
C ILE A 108 -7.31 -16.50 3.06
N PHE A 109 -7.25 -17.80 3.35
CA PHE A 109 -6.13 -18.39 4.10
C PHE A 109 -4.78 -18.18 3.40
N TRP A 110 -4.67 -18.53 2.12
CA TRP A 110 -3.42 -18.40 1.38
C TRP A 110 -3.02 -16.93 1.15
N ARG A 111 -3.99 -16.02 1.07
CA ARG A 111 -3.75 -14.57 0.98
C ARG A 111 -3.07 -14.02 2.23
N VAL A 112 -3.34 -14.56 3.42
CA VAL A 112 -2.61 -14.20 4.66
C VAL A 112 -1.12 -14.53 4.52
N PHE A 113 -0.78 -15.74 4.07
CA PHE A 113 0.61 -16.15 3.85
C PHE A 113 1.28 -15.33 2.74
N GLN A 114 0.60 -15.15 1.64
CA GLN A 114 1.08 -14.34 0.53
C GLN A 114 1.45 -12.92 0.99
N ALA A 115 0.61 -12.29 1.78
CA ALA A 115 0.84 -10.95 2.30
C ALA A 115 1.97 -10.89 3.33
N PHE A 116 2.06 -11.92 4.20
CA PHE A 116 3.14 -12.03 5.18
C PHE A 116 4.51 -12.05 4.48
N GLY A 117 4.59 -12.73 3.34
CA GLY A 117 5.78 -12.71 2.48
C GLY A 117 5.97 -11.38 1.74
N ALA A 118 4.92 -10.84 1.12
CA ALA A 118 4.98 -9.61 0.32
C ALA A 118 5.47 -8.40 1.11
N CYS A 119 5.15 -8.32 2.41
CA CYS A 119 5.54 -7.21 3.27
C CYS A 119 7.06 -7.02 3.39
N THR A 120 7.84 -8.11 3.25
CA THR A 120 9.31 -8.05 3.36
C THR A 120 9.94 -7.19 2.27
N GLY A 121 9.39 -7.19 1.05
CA GLY A 121 9.91 -6.44 -0.10
C GLY A 121 10.06 -4.95 0.19
N PRO A 122 8.98 -4.18 0.35
CA PRO A 122 9.06 -2.74 0.54
C PRO A 122 9.72 -2.34 1.87
N MET A 123 9.56 -3.14 2.90
CA MET A 123 10.11 -2.84 4.21
C MET A 123 11.63 -2.97 4.23
N LEU A 124 12.15 -4.09 3.74
CA LEU A 124 13.58 -4.37 3.76
C LEU A 124 14.34 -3.60 2.67
N SER A 125 13.72 -3.33 1.51
CA SER A 125 14.32 -2.44 0.50
C SER A 125 14.64 -1.05 1.08
N ARG A 126 13.71 -0.47 1.85
CA ARG A 126 13.94 0.81 2.53
C ARG A 126 15.03 0.71 3.60
N ALA A 127 15.08 -0.40 4.35
CA ALA A 127 16.10 -0.63 5.36
C ALA A 127 17.49 -0.76 4.72
N MET A 128 17.63 -1.57 3.67
CA MET A 128 18.91 -1.79 2.96
C MET A 128 19.48 -0.49 2.38
N ILE A 129 18.63 0.40 1.84
CA ILE A 129 19.07 1.71 1.38
C ILE A 129 19.59 2.56 2.52
N ARG A 130 18.90 2.58 3.67
CA ARG A 130 19.34 3.34 4.85
C ARG A 130 20.62 2.80 5.47
N ASP A 131 20.85 1.49 5.35
CA ASP A 131 22.06 0.84 5.87
C ASP A 131 23.32 1.21 5.06
N LEU A 132 23.18 1.43 3.74
CA LEU A 132 24.32 1.60 2.81
C LEU A 132 24.60 3.03 2.41
N TYR A 133 23.61 3.94 2.48
CA TYR A 133 23.73 5.28 1.93
C TYR A 133 23.66 6.36 2.99
N SER A 134 24.38 7.47 2.76
CA SER A 134 24.22 8.68 3.57
C SER A 134 22.78 9.21 3.50
N ARG A 135 22.36 10.01 4.49
CA ARG A 135 20.99 10.53 4.61
C ARG A 135 20.48 11.16 3.30
N THR A 136 21.30 11.94 2.62
CA THR A 136 20.93 12.61 1.35
C THR A 136 20.79 11.61 0.19
N GLN A 137 21.76 10.70 0.04
CA GLN A 137 21.72 9.67 -0.98
C GLN A 137 20.58 8.70 -0.78
N ALA A 138 20.33 8.28 0.46
CA ALA A 138 19.21 7.42 0.81
C ALA A 138 17.86 8.07 0.43
N ALA A 139 17.68 9.37 0.69
CA ALA A 139 16.49 10.10 0.29
C ALA A 139 16.27 10.11 -1.23
N GLN A 140 17.36 10.31 -2.01
CA GLN A 140 17.31 10.28 -3.48
C GLN A 140 16.93 8.87 -4.00
N MET A 141 17.57 7.83 -3.46
CA MET A 141 17.30 6.44 -3.84
C MET A 141 15.86 6.03 -3.48
N LEU A 142 15.42 6.34 -2.27
CA LEU A 142 14.04 6.07 -1.85
C LEU A 142 13.00 6.79 -2.74
N SER A 143 13.30 8.02 -3.17
CA SER A 143 12.42 8.74 -4.11
C SER A 143 12.30 7.99 -5.44
N THR A 144 13.40 7.44 -5.95
CA THR A 144 13.40 6.63 -7.18
C THR A 144 12.54 5.35 -7.00
N LEU A 145 12.73 4.65 -5.88
CA LEU A 145 11.96 3.44 -5.59
C LEU A 145 10.45 3.73 -5.47
N VAL A 146 10.08 4.84 -4.83
CA VAL A 146 8.68 5.26 -4.70
C VAL A 146 8.06 5.59 -6.06
N MET A 147 8.82 6.22 -6.98
CA MET A 147 8.33 6.46 -8.36
C MET A 147 8.03 5.16 -9.10
N VAL A 148 8.91 4.16 -8.98
CA VAL A 148 8.67 2.83 -9.58
C VAL A 148 7.47 2.14 -8.93
N MET A 149 7.35 2.21 -7.61
CA MET A 149 6.23 1.66 -6.87
C MET A 149 4.88 2.28 -7.31
N ALA A 150 4.85 3.58 -7.62
CA ALA A 150 3.64 4.28 -8.04
C ALA A 150 3.09 3.80 -9.41
N VAL A 151 3.90 3.14 -10.21
CA VAL A 151 3.47 2.57 -11.51
C VAL A 151 2.72 1.24 -11.32
N ALA A 152 3.02 0.49 -10.28
CA ALA A 152 2.44 -0.84 -10.04
C ALA A 152 0.90 -0.84 -9.92
N PRO A 153 0.24 0.10 -9.21
CA PRO A 153 -1.21 0.17 -9.14
C PRO A 153 -1.89 0.52 -10.48
N ILE A 154 -1.15 1.07 -11.45
CA ILE A 154 -1.65 1.29 -12.81
C ILE A 154 -1.56 -0.02 -13.60
N ILE A 155 -0.37 -0.64 -13.60
CA ILE A 155 -0.10 -1.85 -14.38
C ILE A 155 -0.90 -3.04 -13.84
N GLY A 156 -1.05 -3.18 -12.52
CA GLY A 156 -1.70 -4.31 -11.88
C GLY A 156 -3.12 -4.57 -12.43
N PRO A 157 -4.08 -3.67 -12.23
CA PRO A 157 -5.45 -3.86 -12.71
C PRO A 157 -5.56 -3.94 -14.23
N LEU A 158 -4.66 -3.26 -14.98
CA LEU A 158 -4.62 -3.38 -16.45
C LEU A 158 -4.24 -4.79 -16.88
N LEU A 159 -3.15 -5.34 -16.33
CA LEU A 159 -2.73 -6.72 -16.60
C LEU A 159 -3.80 -7.72 -16.15
N GLY A 160 -4.36 -7.53 -14.94
CA GLY A 160 -5.41 -8.38 -14.42
C GLY A 160 -6.64 -8.43 -15.32
N GLY A 161 -7.12 -7.28 -15.78
CA GLY A 161 -8.23 -7.20 -16.72
C GLY A 161 -7.96 -7.91 -18.04
N GLN A 162 -6.74 -7.80 -18.59
CA GLN A 162 -6.35 -8.52 -19.82
C GLN A 162 -6.24 -10.03 -19.58
N ILE A 163 -5.66 -10.46 -18.47
CA ILE A 163 -5.55 -11.90 -18.14
C ILE A 163 -6.95 -12.54 -18.08
N ILE A 164 -7.91 -11.90 -17.40
CA ILE A 164 -9.28 -12.44 -17.28
C ILE A 164 -9.99 -12.50 -18.62
N HIS A 165 -9.66 -11.60 -19.55
CA HIS A 165 -10.25 -11.63 -20.90
C HIS A 165 -9.85 -12.89 -21.67
N PHE A 166 -8.61 -13.38 -21.49
CA PHE A 166 -8.07 -14.52 -22.24
C PHE A 166 -8.00 -15.82 -21.40
N SER A 167 -8.16 -15.75 -20.07
CA SER A 167 -7.93 -16.87 -19.15
C SER A 167 -8.79 -16.74 -17.89
N THR A 168 -8.45 -17.50 -16.87
CA THR A 168 -9.15 -17.51 -15.58
C THR A 168 -8.39 -16.70 -14.52
N TRP A 169 -9.06 -16.39 -13.41
CA TRP A 169 -8.44 -15.70 -12.28
C TRP A 169 -7.27 -16.50 -11.64
N HIS A 170 -7.25 -17.82 -11.74
CA HIS A 170 -6.14 -18.68 -11.29
C HIS A 170 -4.82 -18.30 -11.95
N THR A 171 -4.86 -17.91 -13.25
CA THR A 171 -3.68 -17.49 -14.01
C THR A 171 -2.99 -16.28 -13.40
N ILE A 172 -3.75 -15.37 -12.76
CA ILE A 172 -3.20 -14.21 -12.07
C ILE A 172 -2.29 -14.67 -10.92
N PHE A 173 -2.75 -15.63 -10.12
CA PHE A 173 -1.96 -16.14 -8.99
C PHE A 173 -0.77 -16.98 -9.44
N TRP A 174 -0.88 -17.72 -10.56
CA TRP A 174 0.28 -18.39 -11.18
C TRP A 174 1.32 -17.38 -11.69
N LEU A 175 0.90 -16.29 -12.29
CA LEU A 175 1.79 -15.19 -12.68
C LEU A 175 2.50 -14.59 -11.47
N LEU A 176 1.77 -14.34 -10.39
CA LEU A 176 2.34 -13.83 -9.14
C LEU A 176 3.34 -14.81 -8.53
N ALA A 177 3.07 -16.12 -8.57
CA ALA A 177 4.01 -17.14 -8.12
C ALA A 177 5.30 -17.11 -8.96
N GLY A 178 5.20 -17.01 -10.28
CA GLY A 178 6.34 -16.89 -11.20
C GLY A 178 7.17 -15.63 -10.93
N ILE A 179 6.54 -14.48 -10.79
CA ILE A 179 7.23 -13.23 -10.46
C ILE A 179 7.88 -13.34 -9.07
N GLY A 180 7.17 -13.89 -8.08
CA GLY A 180 7.72 -14.12 -6.74
C GLY A 180 8.96 -15.02 -6.75
N LEU A 181 8.97 -16.06 -7.58
CA LEU A 181 10.14 -16.91 -7.77
C LEU A 181 11.31 -16.14 -8.41
N LEU A 182 11.04 -15.32 -9.41
CA LEU A 182 12.07 -14.45 -10.00
C LEU A 182 12.64 -13.47 -8.98
N MET A 183 11.79 -12.89 -8.11
CA MET A 183 12.24 -12.03 -7.02
C MET A 183 13.08 -12.82 -6.00
N PHE A 184 12.65 -14.01 -5.61
CA PHE A 184 13.43 -14.92 -4.75
C PHE A 184 14.82 -15.18 -5.32
N LEU A 185 14.91 -15.51 -6.60
CA LEU A 185 16.20 -15.75 -7.27
C LEU A 185 17.05 -14.47 -7.36
N SER A 186 16.44 -13.31 -7.52
CA SER A 186 17.16 -12.04 -7.59
C SER A 186 17.86 -11.68 -6.27
N ILE A 187 17.33 -12.12 -5.11
CA ILE A 187 17.93 -11.86 -3.79
C ILE A 187 19.34 -12.45 -3.66
N PHE A 188 19.67 -13.50 -4.43
CA PHE A 188 21.03 -14.05 -4.44
C PHE A 188 22.08 -13.01 -4.87
N LYS A 189 21.70 -12.02 -5.66
CA LYS A 189 22.58 -10.92 -6.11
C LYS A 189 22.63 -9.75 -5.13
N LEU A 190 21.78 -9.73 -4.08
CA LEU A 190 21.80 -8.68 -3.07
C LEU A 190 22.87 -8.97 -2.01
N PRO A 191 23.63 -7.96 -1.56
CA PRO A 191 24.53 -8.09 -0.42
C PRO A 191 23.75 -8.10 0.90
N GLU A 192 24.37 -8.64 1.97
CA GLU A 192 23.89 -8.33 3.33
C GLU A 192 24.35 -6.92 3.70
N THR A 193 23.40 -6.07 4.12
CA THR A 193 23.66 -4.65 4.36
C THR A 193 23.77 -4.29 5.83
N LEU A 194 23.25 -5.15 6.71
CA LEU A 194 23.36 -4.93 8.15
C LEU A 194 24.76 -5.32 8.63
N SER A 195 25.50 -4.36 9.15
CA SER A 195 26.81 -4.63 9.79
C SER A 195 26.60 -5.36 11.11
N LYS A 196 27.51 -6.26 11.47
CA LYS A 196 27.46 -7.01 12.75
C LYS A 196 27.47 -6.08 13.97
N GLU A 197 28.07 -4.90 13.84
CA GLU A 197 28.15 -3.89 14.90
C GLU A 197 26.81 -3.17 15.13
N ASN A 198 26.02 -3.03 14.06
CA ASN A 198 24.72 -2.38 14.09
C ASN A 198 23.56 -3.37 14.30
N ALA A 199 23.84 -4.67 14.39
CA ALA A 199 22.85 -5.67 14.73
C ALA A 199 22.32 -5.41 16.14
N ALA A 200 21.14 -4.81 16.22
CA ALA A 200 20.52 -4.49 17.49
C ALA A 200 20.08 -5.75 18.21
N SER A 201 20.37 -5.87 19.49
CA SER A 201 19.74 -6.86 20.38
C SER A 201 18.28 -6.50 20.69
N SER A 202 17.57 -5.91 19.69
CA SER A 202 16.18 -5.50 19.86
C SER A 202 15.27 -6.73 19.90
N SER A 203 14.82 -7.09 21.11
CA SER A 203 13.82 -8.16 21.23
C SER A 203 12.47 -7.66 20.69
N LEU A 204 11.67 -8.58 20.12
CA LEU A 204 10.27 -8.30 19.72
C LEU A 204 9.47 -7.64 20.85
N PHE A 205 9.78 -7.99 22.10
CA PHE A 205 9.15 -7.41 23.29
C PHE A 205 9.47 -5.91 23.45
N SER A 206 10.70 -5.49 23.18
CA SER A 206 11.07 -4.06 23.22
C SER A 206 10.37 -3.26 22.13
N ALA A 207 10.19 -3.84 20.95
CA ALA A 207 9.43 -3.21 19.87
C ALA A 207 7.95 -3.05 20.23
N LEU A 208 7.31 -4.08 20.79
CA LEU A 208 5.91 -4.01 21.26
C LEU A 208 5.74 -2.94 22.35
N ARG A 209 6.70 -2.81 23.29
CA ARG A 209 6.69 -1.74 24.29
C ARG A 209 6.80 -0.35 23.66
N ASN A 210 7.63 -0.20 22.62
CA ASN A 210 7.74 1.05 21.89
C ASN A 210 6.42 1.41 21.19
N TYR A 211 5.74 0.44 20.55
CA TYR A 211 4.42 0.67 19.95
C TYR A 211 3.39 1.12 20.99
N ALA A 212 3.35 0.46 22.16
CA ALA A 212 2.45 0.87 23.24
C ALA A 212 2.74 2.30 23.75
N THR A 213 4.01 2.71 23.78
CA THR A 213 4.40 4.07 24.16
C THR A 213 3.97 5.10 23.10
N LEU A 214 4.16 4.78 21.81
CA LEU A 214 3.74 5.62 20.69
C LEU A 214 2.23 5.82 20.66
N MET A 215 1.43 4.78 20.94
CA MET A 215 -0.03 4.87 21.00
C MET A 215 -0.55 5.78 22.12
N LYS A 216 0.27 6.09 23.15
CA LYS A 216 -0.08 7.03 24.21
C LYS A 216 0.23 8.48 23.83
N ASN A 217 1.04 8.74 22.81
CA ASN A 217 1.35 10.08 22.35
C ASN A 217 0.17 10.62 21.53
N ARG A 218 -0.54 11.62 22.06
CA ARG A 218 -1.78 12.17 21.48
C ARG A 218 -1.56 12.81 20.11
N GLU A 219 -0.50 13.62 19.94
CA GLU A 219 -0.23 14.31 18.68
C GLU A 219 0.22 13.31 17.59
N PHE A 220 1.10 12.37 17.93
CA PHE A 220 1.44 11.27 17.03
C PHE A 220 0.21 10.49 16.58
N MET A 221 -0.66 10.10 17.53
CA MET A 221 -1.87 9.35 17.21
C MET A 221 -2.89 10.15 16.41
N ARG A 222 -3.01 11.46 16.64
CA ARG A 222 -3.89 12.35 15.89
C ARG A 222 -3.56 12.32 14.39
N TYR A 223 -2.29 12.53 14.03
CA TYR A 223 -1.86 12.48 12.62
C TYR A 223 -1.90 11.05 12.06
N THR A 224 -1.54 10.06 12.87
CA THR A 224 -1.64 8.65 12.47
C THR A 224 -3.08 8.24 12.21
N LEU A 225 -4.04 8.64 13.03
CA LEU A 225 -5.47 8.39 12.81
C LEU A 225 -6.02 9.14 11.60
N CYS A 226 -5.53 10.34 11.31
CA CYS A 226 -5.86 11.05 10.08
C CYS A 226 -5.54 10.19 8.84
N VAL A 227 -4.30 9.67 8.75
CA VAL A 227 -3.88 8.76 7.68
C VAL A 227 -4.72 7.47 7.69
N THR A 228 -4.90 6.87 8.87
CA THR A 228 -5.64 5.61 9.02
C THR A 228 -7.08 5.76 8.50
N PHE A 229 -7.84 6.77 8.93
CA PHE A 229 -9.21 6.98 8.48
C PHE A 229 -9.31 7.33 7.00
N TYR A 230 -8.35 8.10 6.48
CA TYR A 230 -8.27 8.33 5.04
C TYR A 230 -8.13 7.00 4.27
N TYR A 231 -7.26 6.09 4.75
CA TYR A 231 -7.06 4.79 4.11
C TYR A 231 -8.23 3.82 4.32
N VAL A 232 -9.00 3.91 5.42
CA VAL A 232 -10.29 3.20 5.49
C VAL A 232 -11.18 3.60 4.32
N ALA A 233 -11.33 4.91 4.06
CA ALA A 233 -12.12 5.39 2.93
C ALA A 233 -11.52 4.93 1.58
N ALA A 234 -10.21 5.02 1.40
CA ALA A 234 -9.53 4.59 0.17
C ALA A 234 -9.70 3.10 -0.09
N TYR A 235 -9.57 2.24 0.92
CA TYR A 235 -9.84 0.80 0.79
C TYR A 235 -11.32 0.52 0.54
N GLY A 236 -12.24 1.34 1.06
CA GLY A 236 -13.66 1.27 0.71
C GLY A 236 -13.88 1.33 -0.80
N PHE A 237 -13.19 2.25 -1.49
CA PHE A 237 -13.18 2.29 -2.95
C PHE A 237 -12.39 1.14 -3.57
N ILE A 238 -11.14 0.88 -3.15
CA ILE A 238 -10.28 -0.14 -3.77
C ILE A 238 -11.00 -1.50 -3.80
N ILE A 239 -11.66 -1.89 -2.70
CA ILE A 239 -12.35 -3.16 -2.55
C ILE A 239 -13.74 -3.13 -3.21
N GLY A 240 -14.47 -2.02 -3.10
CA GLY A 240 -15.83 -1.88 -3.62
C GLY A 240 -15.90 -1.59 -5.12
N SER A 241 -14.88 -0.92 -5.68
CA SER A 241 -14.90 -0.44 -7.07
C SER A 241 -15.06 -1.54 -8.15
N PRO A 242 -14.50 -2.76 -8.01
CA PRO A 242 -14.77 -3.81 -9.01
C PRO A 242 -16.26 -4.15 -9.11
N PHE A 243 -16.95 -4.22 -7.97
CA PHE A 243 -18.40 -4.50 -7.95
C PHE A 243 -19.21 -3.32 -8.46
N VAL A 244 -18.83 -2.08 -8.11
CA VAL A 244 -19.51 -0.86 -8.58
C VAL A 244 -19.29 -0.66 -10.07
N TYR A 245 -18.07 -0.70 -10.56
CA TYR A 245 -17.78 -0.45 -11.98
C TYR A 245 -18.22 -1.59 -12.88
N ILE A 246 -17.89 -2.84 -12.53
CA ILE A 246 -18.12 -4.00 -13.39
C ILE A 246 -19.56 -4.51 -13.25
N ASN A 247 -20.02 -4.79 -12.02
CA ASN A 247 -21.34 -5.41 -11.83
C ASN A 247 -22.48 -4.40 -11.94
N TYR A 248 -22.35 -3.20 -11.29
CA TYR A 248 -23.44 -2.24 -11.27
C TYR A 248 -23.52 -1.38 -12.53
N PHE A 249 -22.39 -0.80 -12.97
CA PHE A 249 -22.34 0.04 -14.19
C PHE A 249 -22.03 -0.73 -15.47
N GLY A 250 -21.73 -2.03 -15.41
CA GLY A 250 -21.49 -2.85 -16.59
C GLY A 250 -20.18 -2.55 -17.34
N VAL A 251 -19.18 -1.96 -16.67
CA VAL A 251 -17.87 -1.68 -17.26
C VAL A 251 -17.17 -3.01 -17.56
N ASN A 252 -16.63 -3.17 -18.76
CA ASN A 252 -15.87 -4.36 -19.12
C ASN A 252 -14.59 -4.45 -18.26
N TYR A 253 -14.23 -5.67 -17.85
CA TYR A 253 -13.02 -5.97 -17.07
C TYR A 253 -11.74 -5.33 -17.62
N GLN A 254 -11.62 -5.27 -18.96
CA GLN A 254 -10.48 -4.68 -19.66
C GLN A 254 -10.32 -3.18 -19.39
N TYR A 255 -11.43 -2.45 -19.21
CA TYR A 255 -11.43 -1.00 -19.00
C TYR A 255 -11.33 -0.61 -17.53
N TYR A 256 -11.58 -1.53 -16.59
CA TYR A 256 -11.48 -1.26 -15.17
C TYR A 256 -10.10 -0.70 -14.78
N GLY A 257 -9.03 -1.28 -15.32
CA GLY A 257 -7.67 -0.86 -15.04
C GLY A 257 -7.36 0.58 -15.43
N TYR A 258 -7.97 1.10 -16.52
CA TYR A 258 -7.81 2.50 -16.91
C TYR A 258 -8.49 3.45 -15.94
N LEU A 259 -9.68 3.11 -15.46
CA LEU A 259 -10.41 3.91 -14.47
C LEU A 259 -9.68 3.93 -13.12
N PHE A 260 -9.13 2.79 -12.72
CA PHE A 260 -8.31 2.70 -11.51
C PHE A 260 -7.00 3.50 -11.65
N GLY A 261 -6.31 3.33 -12.78
CA GLY A 261 -5.05 4.03 -13.10
C GLY A 261 -5.20 5.55 -13.14
N LEU A 262 -6.35 6.07 -13.60
CA LEU A 262 -6.65 7.49 -13.60
C LEU A 262 -6.49 8.11 -12.20
N ASN A 263 -6.98 7.42 -11.16
CA ASN A 263 -6.84 7.86 -9.78
C ASN A 263 -5.37 7.96 -9.36
N VAL A 264 -4.55 6.98 -9.77
CA VAL A 264 -3.10 6.98 -9.47
C VAL A 264 -2.39 8.14 -10.13
N VAL A 265 -2.75 8.47 -11.38
CA VAL A 265 -2.24 9.67 -12.07
C VAL A 265 -2.58 10.93 -11.28
N GLY A 266 -3.81 11.05 -10.78
CA GLY A 266 -4.22 12.17 -9.92
C GLY A 266 -3.35 12.28 -8.66
N VAL A 267 -3.09 11.15 -7.98
CA VAL A 267 -2.18 11.10 -6.82
C VAL A 267 -0.78 11.59 -7.20
N MET A 268 -0.22 11.13 -8.32
CA MET A 268 1.13 11.52 -8.77
C MET A 268 1.24 13.01 -9.06
N VAL A 269 0.26 13.58 -9.78
CA VAL A 269 0.20 15.00 -10.11
C VAL A 269 0.14 15.84 -8.85
N VAL A 270 -0.79 15.54 -7.93
CA VAL A 270 -0.94 16.32 -6.69
C VAL A 270 0.25 16.13 -5.76
N SER A 271 0.85 14.93 -5.69
CA SER A 271 2.09 14.69 -4.94
C SER A 271 3.26 15.53 -5.47
N TYR A 272 3.36 15.72 -6.79
CA TYR A 272 4.37 16.58 -7.39
C TYR A 272 4.19 18.06 -6.95
N PHE A 273 2.97 18.55 -7.02
CA PHE A 273 2.66 19.92 -6.58
C PHE A 273 2.72 20.12 -5.06
N ASN A 274 2.56 19.06 -4.26
CA ASN A 274 2.60 19.16 -2.80
C ASN A 274 3.94 19.75 -2.29
N ARG A 275 5.06 19.47 -2.97
CA ARG A 275 6.36 20.08 -2.63
C ARG A 275 6.35 21.60 -2.71
N PHE A 276 5.70 22.14 -3.74
CA PHE A 276 5.52 23.58 -3.89
C PHE A 276 4.53 24.14 -2.86
N LEU A 277 3.43 23.45 -2.63
CA LEU A 277 2.43 23.87 -1.65
C LEU A 277 3.00 23.96 -0.23
N LEU A 278 3.85 23.01 0.16
CA LEU A 278 4.53 23.00 1.46
C LEU A 278 5.56 24.12 1.62
N SER A 279 6.05 24.71 0.55
CA SER A 279 6.91 25.91 0.63
C SER A 279 6.10 27.21 0.83
N CYS A 280 4.81 27.21 0.47
CA CYS A 280 3.94 28.38 0.53
C CYS A 280 2.99 28.37 1.74
N TYR A 281 2.60 27.19 2.20
CA TYR A 281 1.55 27.00 3.21
C TYR A 281 2.01 26.06 4.33
N SER A 282 1.45 26.26 5.54
CA SER A 282 1.72 25.37 6.68
C SER A 282 1.11 23.98 6.47
N MET A 283 1.76 22.94 7.04
CA MET A 283 1.25 21.56 7.03
C MET A 283 -0.18 21.46 7.58
N ASP A 284 -0.48 22.15 8.66
CA ASP A 284 -1.83 22.17 9.29
C ASP A 284 -2.90 22.74 8.36
N LEU A 285 -2.59 23.83 7.64
CA LEU A 285 -3.54 24.41 6.67
C LEU A 285 -3.79 23.48 5.49
N LEU A 286 -2.72 22.91 4.93
CA LEU A 286 -2.82 21.95 3.82
C LEU A 286 -3.63 20.71 4.21
N LEU A 287 -3.42 20.18 5.41
CA LEU A 287 -4.20 19.04 5.92
C LEU A 287 -5.68 19.43 6.10
N LYS A 288 -5.98 20.59 6.68
CA LYS A 288 -7.37 21.05 6.86
C LYS A 288 -8.08 21.19 5.51
N LEU A 289 -7.46 21.86 4.55
CA LEU A 289 -8.07 22.09 3.24
C LEU A 289 -8.24 20.78 2.45
N SER A 290 -7.21 19.92 2.42
CA SER A 290 -7.25 18.68 1.66
C SER A 290 -8.22 17.65 2.25
N THR A 291 -8.28 17.50 3.59
CA THR A 291 -9.25 16.60 4.23
C THR A 291 -10.68 17.11 4.09
N SER A 292 -10.91 18.42 4.16
CA SER A 292 -12.23 19.02 3.92
C SER A 292 -12.68 18.86 2.47
N ALA A 293 -11.78 19.06 1.51
CA ALA A 293 -12.08 18.87 0.09
C ALA A 293 -12.38 17.38 -0.22
N ALA A 294 -11.61 16.44 0.38
CA ALA A 294 -11.87 15.01 0.25
C ALA A 294 -13.25 14.63 0.81
N PHE A 295 -13.59 15.15 1.99
CA PHE A 295 -14.91 14.91 2.60
C PHE A 295 -16.04 15.47 1.74
N LEU A 296 -15.94 16.71 1.23
CA LEU A 296 -16.95 17.30 0.36
C LEU A 296 -17.16 16.51 -0.93
N ALA A 297 -16.08 16.06 -1.57
CA ALA A 297 -16.16 15.26 -2.79
C ALA A 297 -16.90 13.92 -2.54
N ILE A 298 -16.58 13.24 -1.44
CA ILE A 298 -17.21 11.95 -1.11
C ILE A 298 -18.61 12.12 -0.54
N MET A 299 -18.90 13.21 0.17
CA MET A 299 -20.26 13.53 0.60
C MET A 299 -21.17 13.80 -0.61
N ALA A 300 -20.67 14.51 -1.63
CA ALA A 300 -21.40 14.70 -2.89
C ALA A 300 -21.68 13.35 -3.58
N LEU A 301 -20.69 12.41 -3.57
CA LEU A 301 -20.88 11.07 -4.07
C LEU A 301 -21.99 10.33 -3.30
N ALA A 302 -21.92 10.35 -1.96
CA ALA A 302 -22.90 9.66 -1.11
C ALA A 302 -24.32 10.19 -1.32
N LEU A 303 -24.48 11.51 -1.42
CA LEU A 303 -25.77 12.15 -1.71
C LEU A 303 -26.30 11.78 -3.09
N ALA A 304 -25.45 11.78 -4.12
CA ALA A 304 -25.84 11.41 -5.47
C ALA A 304 -26.25 9.92 -5.58
N VAL A 305 -25.53 9.04 -4.89
CA VAL A 305 -25.90 7.61 -4.82
C VAL A 305 -27.21 7.42 -4.07
N TYR A 306 -27.39 8.09 -2.93
CA TYR A 306 -28.61 8.01 -2.13
C TYR A 306 -29.86 8.49 -2.90
N SER A 307 -29.73 9.58 -3.66
CA SER A 307 -30.80 10.12 -4.49
C SER A 307 -31.05 9.36 -5.80
N GLY A 308 -30.23 8.35 -6.13
CA GLY A 308 -30.32 7.64 -7.41
C GLY A 308 -29.81 8.43 -8.62
N ALA A 309 -29.20 9.61 -8.40
CA ALA A 309 -28.69 10.49 -9.46
C ALA A 309 -27.22 10.19 -9.86
N ALA A 310 -26.57 9.20 -9.23
CA ALA A 310 -25.16 8.90 -9.49
C ALA A 310 -24.98 8.24 -10.86
N SER A 311 -24.37 8.95 -11.79
CA SER A 311 -23.86 8.37 -13.04
C SER A 311 -22.44 7.82 -12.88
N LEU A 312 -22.00 6.92 -13.77
CA LEU A 312 -20.62 6.42 -13.79
C LEU A 312 -19.60 7.58 -13.82
N MET A 313 -19.84 8.59 -14.66
CA MET A 313 -18.95 9.76 -14.76
C MET A 313 -18.86 10.53 -13.43
N PHE A 314 -19.98 10.69 -12.72
CA PHE A 314 -20.00 11.37 -11.44
C PHE A 314 -19.17 10.60 -10.39
N VAL A 315 -19.29 9.26 -10.35
CA VAL A 315 -18.47 8.40 -9.48
C VAL A 315 -16.99 8.57 -9.83
N ILE A 316 -16.62 8.50 -11.13
CA ILE A 316 -15.22 8.67 -11.57
C ILE A 316 -14.66 10.01 -11.11
N VAL A 317 -15.37 11.11 -11.33
CA VAL A 317 -14.86 12.46 -11.00
C VAL A 317 -14.69 12.65 -9.50
N THR A 318 -15.69 12.26 -8.70
CA THR A 318 -15.64 12.45 -7.23
C THR A 318 -14.55 11.59 -6.59
N VAL A 319 -14.39 10.35 -7.06
CA VAL A 319 -13.33 9.44 -6.60
C VAL A 319 -11.95 9.92 -7.07
N PHE A 320 -11.84 10.43 -8.30
CA PHE A 320 -10.59 11.02 -8.80
C PHE A 320 -10.13 12.20 -7.93
N VAL A 321 -11.04 13.10 -7.57
CA VAL A 321 -10.71 14.22 -6.66
C VAL A 321 -10.26 13.69 -5.30
N PHE A 322 -10.99 12.73 -4.72
CA PHE A 322 -10.63 12.14 -3.44
C PHE A 322 -9.22 11.51 -3.47
N PHE A 323 -8.94 10.64 -4.45
CA PHE A 323 -7.63 9.99 -4.55
C PHE A 323 -6.50 10.97 -4.86
N SER A 324 -6.72 11.98 -5.68
CA SER A 324 -5.71 13.00 -5.98
C SER A 324 -5.20 13.67 -4.70
N LEU A 325 -6.08 13.91 -3.71
CA LEU A 325 -5.73 14.51 -2.43
C LEU A 325 -4.88 13.59 -1.52
N ASN A 326 -4.79 12.29 -1.83
CA ASN A 326 -3.89 11.37 -1.13
C ASN A 326 -2.43 11.85 -1.14
N GLY A 327 -2.00 12.45 -2.25
CA GLY A 327 -0.66 13.00 -2.41
C GLY A 327 -0.30 14.08 -1.37
N ILE A 328 -1.30 14.79 -0.85
CA ILE A 328 -1.12 15.76 0.23
C ILE A 328 -1.36 15.11 1.59
N ILE A 329 -2.51 14.47 1.78
CA ILE A 329 -2.98 13.98 3.08
C ILE A 329 -2.00 12.95 3.67
N ALA A 330 -1.68 11.89 2.91
CA ALA A 330 -0.83 10.82 3.41
C ALA A 330 0.60 11.28 3.68
N ALA A 331 1.18 12.05 2.76
CA ALA A 331 2.56 12.54 2.90
C ALA A 331 2.70 13.51 4.07
N THR A 332 1.81 14.51 4.15
CA THR A 332 1.90 15.58 5.15
C THR A 332 1.55 15.07 6.55
N ALA A 333 0.49 14.25 6.69
CA ALA A 333 0.13 13.70 7.99
C ALA A 333 1.16 12.68 8.50
N THR A 334 1.76 11.87 7.62
CA THR A 334 2.85 10.96 8.01
C THR A 334 4.09 11.73 8.46
N ALA A 335 4.49 12.78 7.73
CA ALA A 335 5.62 13.62 8.12
C ALA A 335 5.37 14.28 9.48
N ALA A 336 4.19 14.89 9.68
CA ALA A 336 3.80 15.50 10.95
C ALA A 336 3.78 14.49 12.11
N ALA A 337 3.30 13.26 11.89
CA ALA A 337 3.34 12.22 12.90
C ALA A 337 4.78 11.84 13.29
N LEU A 338 5.68 11.73 12.32
CA LEU A 338 7.08 11.36 12.57
C LEU A 338 7.87 12.45 13.29
N ASP A 339 7.52 13.72 13.11
CA ASP A 339 8.15 14.86 13.79
C ASP A 339 7.86 14.85 15.30
N GLU A 340 6.75 14.24 15.73
CA GLU A 340 6.35 14.17 17.15
C GLU A 340 7.09 13.12 17.99
N VAL A 341 7.95 12.30 17.34
CA VAL A 341 8.56 11.14 18.01
C VAL A 341 10.03 10.94 17.66
N LYS A 342 10.80 10.46 18.65
CA LYS A 342 12.24 10.18 18.48
C LYS A 342 12.52 8.82 17.81
N THR A 343 11.60 7.87 17.90
CA THR A 343 11.77 6.49 17.40
C THR A 343 11.14 6.31 16.04
N ALA A 344 11.71 6.94 15.01
CA ALA A 344 11.15 6.98 13.65
C ALA A 344 10.91 5.59 13.03
N GLY A 345 11.73 4.58 13.33
CA GLY A 345 11.58 3.21 12.82
C GLY A 345 10.30 2.54 13.33
N SER A 346 10.11 2.51 14.65
CA SER A 346 8.89 1.94 15.26
C SER A 346 7.65 2.76 14.89
N ALA A 347 7.77 4.09 14.80
CA ALA A 347 6.67 4.95 14.38
C ALA A 347 6.23 4.66 12.94
N SER A 348 7.16 4.55 12.00
CA SER A 348 6.85 4.20 10.60
C SER A 348 6.23 2.81 10.47
N ALA A 349 6.68 1.83 11.26
CA ALA A 349 6.09 0.49 11.27
C ALA A 349 4.65 0.52 11.81
N LEU A 350 4.39 1.28 12.88
CA LEU A 350 3.05 1.41 13.45
C LEU A 350 2.10 2.16 12.49
N ILE A 351 2.52 3.27 11.89
CA ILE A 351 1.74 4.00 10.88
C ILE A 351 1.40 3.07 9.72
N GLY A 352 2.38 2.36 9.17
CA GLY A 352 2.18 1.44 8.05
C GLY A 352 1.24 0.27 8.41
N SER A 353 1.39 -0.32 9.61
CA SER A 353 0.50 -1.38 10.07
C SER A 353 -0.95 -0.90 10.21
N LEU A 354 -1.17 0.28 10.79
CA LEU A 354 -2.51 0.88 10.92
C LEU A 354 -3.08 1.28 9.54
N GLN A 355 -2.24 1.80 8.65
CA GLN A 355 -2.62 2.15 7.29
C GLN A 355 -3.12 0.94 6.50
N TYR A 356 -2.37 -0.16 6.47
CA TYR A 356 -2.80 -1.39 5.80
C TYR A 356 -3.92 -2.10 6.56
N GLY A 357 -3.83 -2.16 7.89
CA GLY A 357 -4.85 -2.73 8.76
C GLY A 357 -6.20 -2.01 8.66
N SER A 358 -6.21 -0.72 8.28
CA SER A 358 -7.45 0.06 8.09
C SER A 358 -8.36 -0.53 7.02
N GLY A 359 -7.81 -1.17 5.99
CA GLY A 359 -8.59 -1.81 4.95
C GLY A 359 -9.39 -3.03 5.43
N ILE A 360 -9.02 -3.63 6.57
CA ILE A 360 -9.82 -4.69 7.21
C ILE A 360 -11.19 -4.15 7.59
N ILE A 361 -11.24 -2.93 8.12
CA ILE A 361 -12.51 -2.27 8.51
C ILE A 361 -13.39 -2.10 7.29
N SER A 362 -12.86 -1.56 6.20
CA SER A 362 -13.61 -1.33 4.95
C SER A 362 -14.11 -2.63 4.34
N SER A 363 -13.25 -3.64 4.30
CA SER A 363 -13.60 -4.95 3.74
C SER A 363 -14.73 -5.62 4.52
N LEU A 364 -14.65 -5.62 5.86
CA LEU A 364 -15.70 -6.18 6.71
C LEU A 364 -17.01 -5.40 6.56
N LEU A 365 -16.96 -4.07 6.55
CA LEU A 365 -18.16 -3.25 6.37
C LEU A 365 -18.80 -3.49 5.00
N LEU A 366 -18.01 -3.55 3.92
CA LEU A 366 -18.51 -3.85 2.58
C LEU A 366 -19.14 -5.25 2.52
N THR A 367 -18.56 -6.23 3.20
CA THR A 367 -19.10 -7.60 3.26
C THR A 367 -20.43 -7.67 4.01
N ILE A 368 -20.51 -7.00 5.17
CA ILE A 368 -21.71 -7.01 6.03
C ILE A 368 -22.88 -6.25 5.40
N PHE A 369 -22.61 -5.09 4.81
CA PHE A 369 -23.64 -4.20 4.27
C PHE A 369 -23.83 -4.31 2.75
N ARG A 370 -23.37 -5.40 2.15
CA ARG A 370 -23.50 -5.66 0.71
C ARG A 370 -24.98 -5.72 0.30
N ASP A 371 -25.38 -4.82 -0.60
CA ASP A 371 -26.75 -4.70 -1.12
C ASP A 371 -26.84 -4.74 -2.66
N GLY A 372 -25.69 -4.92 -3.34
CA GLY A 372 -25.58 -4.89 -4.80
C GLY A 372 -25.59 -3.51 -5.42
N THR A 373 -25.63 -2.44 -4.62
CA THR A 373 -25.60 -1.04 -5.06
C THR A 373 -24.27 -0.36 -4.73
N PRO A 374 -23.98 0.84 -5.26
CA PRO A 374 -22.82 1.63 -4.85
C PRO A 374 -22.92 2.23 -3.45
N TRP A 375 -24.08 2.12 -2.77
CA TRP A 375 -24.35 2.78 -1.50
C TRP A 375 -23.40 2.36 -0.37
N PRO A 376 -23.12 1.06 -0.13
CA PRO A 376 -22.16 0.65 0.90
C PRO A 376 -20.79 1.30 0.74
N MET A 377 -20.25 1.32 -0.48
CA MET A 377 -18.98 1.99 -0.77
C MET A 377 -19.05 3.49 -0.45
N ALA A 378 -20.09 4.18 -0.90
CA ALA A 378 -20.23 5.62 -0.79
C ALA A 378 -20.34 6.09 0.68
N TRP A 379 -21.21 5.45 1.49
CA TRP A 379 -21.37 5.86 2.89
C TRP A 379 -20.16 5.50 3.77
N ILE A 380 -19.50 4.34 3.52
CA ILE A 380 -18.26 3.98 4.22
C ILE A 380 -17.19 5.05 3.94
N MET A 381 -16.99 5.40 2.67
CA MET A 381 -16.05 6.46 2.31
C MET A 381 -16.42 7.79 2.97
N ALA A 382 -17.70 8.19 2.97
CA ALA A 382 -18.15 9.44 3.59
C ALA A 382 -17.92 9.49 5.10
N LEU A 383 -18.25 8.40 5.81
CA LEU A 383 -18.06 8.28 7.25
C LEU A 383 -16.57 8.46 7.62
N PHE A 384 -15.68 7.76 6.93
CA PHE A 384 -14.27 7.76 7.28
C PHE A 384 -13.51 8.98 6.75
N THR A 385 -13.95 9.63 5.67
CA THR A 385 -13.43 10.95 5.28
C THR A 385 -13.86 12.03 6.27
N PHE A 386 -15.08 11.95 6.82
CA PHE A 386 -15.51 12.80 7.93
C PHE A 386 -14.63 12.60 9.17
N ALA A 387 -14.41 11.34 9.59
CA ALA A 387 -13.52 11.03 10.71
C ALA A 387 -12.08 11.55 10.47
N CYS A 388 -11.55 11.38 9.26
CA CYS A 388 -10.25 11.92 8.85
C CYS A 388 -10.21 13.46 9.02
N MET A 389 -11.18 14.16 8.49
CA MET A 389 -11.31 15.63 8.63
C MET A 389 -11.42 16.04 10.11
N ALA A 390 -12.21 15.33 10.90
CA ALA A 390 -12.40 15.61 12.32
C ALA A 390 -11.10 15.55 13.12
N THR A 391 -10.20 14.58 12.83
CA THR A 391 -8.88 14.49 13.51
C THR A 391 -8.02 15.74 13.33
N VAL A 392 -8.20 16.47 12.23
CA VAL A 392 -7.39 17.65 11.89
C VAL A 392 -8.07 18.95 12.38
N LEU A 393 -9.40 19.03 12.30
CA LEU A 393 -10.15 20.23 12.69
C LEU A 393 -10.23 20.39 14.22
N PHE A 394 -10.42 19.29 14.96
CA PHE A 394 -10.49 19.32 16.42
C PHE A 394 -9.08 19.26 17.03
N LYS A 395 -8.27 20.30 16.77
CA LYS A 395 -7.00 20.48 17.46
C LYS A 395 -7.30 20.74 18.94
N SER A 396 -6.86 19.85 19.83
CA SER A 396 -6.95 20.12 21.28
C SER A 396 -6.22 21.44 21.58
N GLN A 397 -6.96 22.44 22.06
CA GLN A 397 -6.41 23.72 22.51
C GLN A 397 -5.66 23.49 23.84
N HIS A 398 -4.49 22.89 23.78
CA HIS A 398 -3.57 22.78 24.91
C HIS A 398 -2.15 23.00 24.42
N HIS A 399 -1.84 24.25 24.04
CA HIS A 399 -0.50 24.85 24.14
C HIS A 399 -0.67 26.36 24.15
N SER A 400 -0.87 26.91 25.33
CA SER A 400 -0.48 28.25 25.71
C SER A 400 0.45 28.15 26.92
#